data_1eb27750751d0a81d4b3bc84bed91d9d
#
_entry.id   1eb27750751d0a81d4b3bc84bed91d9d
#
_cell.length_a   1.000
_cell.length_b   1.000
_cell.length_c   1.000
_cell.angle_alpha   90.00
_cell.angle_beta   90.00
_cell.angle_gamma   90.00
#
_symmetry.space_group_name_H-M   'P 1'
#
loop_
_entity.id
_entity.type
_entity.pdbx_description
1 polymer ?
#
loop_
_entity_poly.entity_id
_entity_poly.type
_entity_poly.pdbx_seq_one_letter_code
_entity_poly.pdbx_strand_id
1 'polypeptide(L)'
;MALTEIPIELSSTPSIVDGGNATAITISSAELVTVANGLTLTDGNVVVANGHGIDFSATSGSGTSELLDDYEEGSFTATYVGSTTAGSSPSVTGYYTKIGRLVTVTITQDNFTSTSAAGNLRYTGLPFAASSAGGYHGAVGVSSNISGTTLVASVISGTSYIQVRNANTTVFTSVVNTSGMYFLTTISYMTDL
;
A
#
# COMPACT_ATOMS: atom_id res chain seq x y z
N MET A 1 52.22 -7.86 0.55
CA MET A 1 51.97 -8.56 1.83
C MET A 1 50.46 -8.53 2.04
N ALA A 2 49.78 -9.66 2.00
CA ALA A 2 48.39 -9.73 2.31
C ALA A 2 48.23 -9.60 3.83
N LEU A 3 47.47 -8.66 4.32
CA LEU A 3 47.08 -8.62 5.71
C LEU A 3 46.11 -9.79 5.94
N THR A 4 46.55 -10.84 6.56
CA THR A 4 45.75 -12.02 6.88
C THR A 4 45.07 -11.90 8.24
N GLU A 5 45.43 -10.88 9.02
CA GLU A 5 44.87 -10.62 10.34
C GLU A 5 44.53 -9.12 10.49
N ILE A 6 43.38 -8.81 11.08
CA ILE A 6 43.05 -7.47 11.52
C ILE A 6 43.88 -7.20 12.79
N PRO A 7 44.73 -6.16 12.84
CA PRO A 7 45.48 -5.83 14.05
C PRO A 7 44.56 -5.70 15.26
N ILE A 8 45.02 -6.20 16.40
CA ILE A 8 44.28 -6.20 17.66
C ILE A 8 43.82 -4.80 18.11
N GLU A 9 44.56 -3.77 17.69
CA GLU A 9 44.20 -2.36 17.97
C GLU A 9 42.94 -1.91 17.23
N LEU A 10 42.55 -2.59 16.14
CA LEU A 10 41.30 -2.38 15.43
C LEU A 10 40.14 -3.21 15.99
N SER A 11 40.41 -4.07 16.97
CA SER A 11 39.41 -5.00 17.56
C SER A 11 38.86 -4.52 18.89
N SER A 12 38.94 -3.22 19.23
CA SER A 12 38.28 -2.64 20.41
C SER A 12 36.76 -2.56 20.25
N THR A 13 36.26 -2.81 19.07
CA THR A 13 34.83 -3.04 18.76
C THR A 13 34.67 -4.49 18.32
N PRO A 14 33.49 -5.10 18.50
CA PRO A 14 33.24 -6.50 18.21
C PRO A 14 33.75 -6.86 16.81
N SER A 15 34.82 -7.66 16.77
CA SER A 15 35.43 -8.15 15.52
C SER A 15 34.52 -9.20 14.89
N ILE A 16 34.60 -9.32 13.56
CA ILE A 16 34.12 -10.50 12.86
C ILE A 16 35.02 -11.66 13.25
N VAL A 17 34.58 -12.52 14.17
CA VAL A 17 35.25 -13.75 14.51
C VAL A 17 34.60 -14.88 13.71
N ASP A 18 35.30 -15.36 12.69
CA ASP A 18 34.90 -16.52 11.92
C ASP A 18 35.88 -17.66 12.22
N GLY A 19 35.40 -18.73 12.87
CA GLY A 19 36.12 -19.97 13.09
C GLY A 19 35.95 -20.98 11.94
N GLY A 20 35.29 -20.61 10.88
CA GLY A 20 35.05 -21.43 9.70
C GLY A 20 36.22 -21.46 8.70
N ASN A 21 36.17 -22.40 7.79
CA ASN A 21 37.12 -22.51 6.68
C ASN A 21 36.66 -21.89 5.36
N ALA A 22 35.55 -21.18 5.38
CA ALA A 22 34.95 -20.47 4.23
C ALA A 22 34.82 -18.99 4.52
N THR A 23 34.93 -18.15 3.49
CA THR A 23 34.71 -16.70 3.63
C THR A 23 33.23 -16.43 3.86
N ALA A 24 32.87 -15.93 5.02
CA ALA A 24 31.50 -15.56 5.36
C ALA A 24 31.12 -14.17 4.84
N ILE A 25 32.06 -13.21 4.87
CA ILE A 25 31.84 -11.83 4.41
C ILE A 25 32.99 -11.42 3.51
N THR A 26 32.67 -10.92 2.33
CA THR A 26 33.61 -10.32 1.39
C THR A 26 33.26 -8.87 1.15
N ILE A 27 34.26 -7.98 1.25
CA ILE A 27 34.13 -6.58 0.80
C ILE A 27 34.94 -6.44 -0.47
N SER A 28 34.28 -6.14 -1.58
CA SER A 28 34.95 -5.98 -2.88
C SER A 28 35.61 -4.59 -2.99
N SER A 29 36.45 -4.40 -4.02
CA SER A 29 37.00 -3.09 -4.36
C SER A 29 35.94 -2.06 -4.80
N ALA A 30 34.71 -2.50 -5.09
CA ALA A 30 33.54 -1.66 -5.34
C ALA A 30 32.71 -1.42 -4.05
N GLU A 31 33.27 -1.71 -2.87
CA GLU A 31 32.64 -1.54 -1.55
C GLU A 31 31.37 -2.40 -1.35
N LEU A 32 31.24 -3.48 -2.14
CA LEU A 32 30.13 -4.43 -2.01
C LEU A 32 30.42 -5.46 -0.93
N VAL A 33 29.54 -5.64 0.03
CA VAL A 33 29.58 -6.67 1.07
C VAL A 33 28.76 -7.87 0.62
N THR A 34 29.43 -9.04 0.49
CA THR A 34 28.75 -10.31 0.19
C THR A 34 28.73 -11.20 1.43
N VAL A 35 27.55 -11.63 1.85
CA VAL A 35 27.33 -12.60 2.93
C VAL A 35 26.96 -13.95 2.32
N ALA A 36 27.83 -14.97 2.44
CA ALA A 36 27.71 -16.22 1.69
C ALA A 36 26.53 -17.09 2.13
N ASN A 37 26.18 -17.11 3.43
CA ASN A 37 25.22 -18.06 4.01
C ASN A 37 23.99 -17.38 4.65
N GLY A 38 23.67 -16.17 4.21
CA GLY A 38 22.53 -15.40 4.71
C GLY A 38 22.88 -14.44 5.85
N LEU A 39 21.99 -13.51 6.08
CA LEU A 39 22.09 -12.46 7.10
C LEU A 39 20.94 -12.64 8.10
N THR A 40 21.28 -12.85 9.39
CA THR A 40 20.31 -12.85 10.48
C THR A 40 20.55 -11.62 11.35
N LEU A 41 19.54 -10.78 11.49
CA LEU A 41 19.52 -9.68 12.45
C LEU A 41 18.77 -10.15 13.68
N THR A 42 19.46 -10.24 14.83
CA THR A 42 18.86 -10.66 16.09
C THR A 42 18.12 -9.52 16.79
N ASP A 43 18.52 -8.29 16.49
CA ASP A 43 17.90 -7.06 17.00
C ASP A 43 18.21 -5.92 16.03
N GLY A 44 17.19 -5.13 15.67
CA GLY A 44 17.31 -4.03 14.71
C GLY A 44 16.71 -4.33 13.33
N ASN A 45 16.73 -3.34 12.46
CA ASN A 45 16.12 -3.34 11.14
C ASN A 45 17.18 -3.26 10.03
N VAL A 46 16.86 -3.79 8.86
CA VAL A 46 17.55 -3.40 7.61
C VAL A 46 16.96 -2.06 7.17
N VAL A 47 17.80 -1.02 7.19
CA VAL A 47 17.42 0.31 6.69
C VAL A 47 17.94 0.47 5.27
N VAL A 48 17.03 0.63 4.32
CA VAL A 48 17.36 0.87 2.91
C VAL A 48 17.09 2.35 2.61
N ALA A 49 18.02 3.00 1.91
CA ALA A 49 17.88 4.40 1.55
C ALA A 49 16.71 4.61 0.58
N ASN A 50 16.11 5.81 0.59
CA ASN A 50 15.02 6.16 -0.32
C ASN A 50 15.44 5.96 -1.80
N GLY A 51 14.57 5.32 -2.58
CA GLY A 51 14.83 4.95 -3.96
C GLY A 51 15.67 3.67 -4.13
N HIS A 52 15.95 2.95 -3.05
CA HIS A 52 16.62 1.66 -3.03
C HIS A 52 15.73 0.62 -2.35
N GLY A 53 15.96 -0.66 -2.61
CA GLY A 53 15.12 -1.73 -2.09
C GLY A 53 15.84 -3.08 -2.04
N ILE A 54 15.05 -4.14 -1.90
CA ILE A 54 15.56 -5.51 -1.99
C ILE A 54 15.40 -5.97 -3.44
N ASP A 55 16.52 -6.31 -4.06
CA ASP A 55 16.58 -6.76 -5.45
C ASP A 55 16.45 -8.29 -5.52
N PHE A 56 15.47 -8.77 -6.24
CA PHE A 56 15.20 -10.18 -6.51
C PHE A 56 15.57 -10.59 -7.95
N SER A 57 16.23 -9.73 -8.72
CA SER A 57 16.54 -9.98 -10.14
C SER A 57 17.44 -11.18 -10.40
N ALA A 58 18.11 -11.69 -9.35
CA ALA A 58 18.88 -12.94 -9.43
C ALA A 58 18.01 -14.21 -9.40
N THR A 59 16.71 -14.09 -9.14
CA THR A 59 15.77 -15.22 -9.18
C THR A 59 15.37 -15.52 -10.63
N SER A 60 15.15 -16.81 -10.93
CA SER A 60 14.70 -17.21 -12.26
C SER A 60 13.26 -16.73 -12.52
N GLY A 61 13.09 -15.85 -13.48
CA GLY A 61 11.80 -15.30 -13.86
C GLY A 61 11.86 -14.57 -15.20
N SER A 62 10.71 -14.08 -15.67
CA SER A 62 10.59 -13.25 -16.87
C SER A 62 10.33 -11.76 -16.55
N GLY A 63 10.38 -11.39 -15.28
CA GLY A 63 10.19 -10.02 -14.81
C GLY A 63 11.36 -9.11 -15.20
N THR A 64 11.05 -7.87 -15.49
CA THR A 64 12.06 -6.84 -15.83
C THR A 64 12.34 -5.88 -14.68
N SER A 65 11.56 -5.96 -13.60
CA SER A 65 11.73 -5.16 -12.39
C SER A 65 11.35 -6.02 -11.19
N GLU A 66 12.36 -6.46 -10.45
CA GLU A 66 12.23 -7.33 -9.29
C GLU A 66 12.80 -6.65 -8.03
N LEU A 67 12.78 -5.32 -8.02
CA LEU A 67 13.18 -4.50 -6.89
C LEU A 67 11.95 -4.19 -6.02
N LEU A 68 12.00 -4.59 -4.75
CA LEU A 68 11.03 -4.16 -3.74
C LEU A 68 11.56 -2.90 -3.05
N ASP A 69 11.21 -1.75 -3.57
CA ASP A 69 11.70 -0.42 -3.14
C ASP A 69 10.59 0.51 -2.64
N ASP A 70 9.34 0.11 -2.77
CA ASP A 70 8.19 0.95 -2.49
C ASP A 70 7.18 0.19 -1.60
N TYR A 71 7.41 0.25 -0.29
CA TYR A 71 6.46 -0.17 0.74
C TYR A 71 6.07 1.03 1.58
N GLU A 72 4.77 1.25 1.69
CA GLU A 72 4.21 2.33 2.50
C GLU A 72 2.92 1.87 3.17
N GLU A 73 2.74 2.24 4.41
CA GLU A 73 1.49 2.07 5.14
C GLU A 73 1.12 3.34 5.89
N GLY A 74 -0.16 3.55 6.08
CA GLY A 74 -0.61 4.74 6.77
C GLY A 74 -2.12 4.86 6.87
N SER A 75 -2.54 6.08 7.17
CA SER A 75 -3.94 6.43 7.27
C SER A 75 -4.28 7.60 6.34
N PHE A 76 -5.55 7.69 5.97
CA PHE A 76 -6.10 8.77 5.15
C PHE A 76 -7.49 9.17 5.65
N THR A 77 -7.95 10.32 5.24
CA THR A 77 -9.29 10.79 5.56
C THR A 77 -10.26 10.44 4.43
N ALA A 78 -11.17 9.53 4.70
CA ALA A 78 -12.24 9.14 3.78
C ALA A 78 -13.52 9.92 4.08
N THR A 79 -14.16 10.46 3.05
CA THR A 79 -15.40 11.24 3.21
C THR A 79 -16.48 10.78 2.25
N TYR A 80 -17.66 10.46 2.79
CA TYR A 80 -18.88 10.18 2.03
C TYR A 80 -19.39 11.46 1.37
N VAL A 81 -19.51 11.45 0.05
CA VAL A 81 -19.95 12.62 -0.72
C VAL A 81 -20.84 12.25 -1.91
N GLY A 82 -21.59 13.21 -2.40
CA GLY A 82 -22.27 13.13 -3.69
C GLY A 82 -21.40 13.67 -4.82
N SER A 83 -21.60 13.16 -6.02
CA SER A 83 -20.83 13.58 -7.21
C SER A 83 -21.18 14.98 -7.71
N THR A 84 -22.37 15.48 -7.40
CA THR A 84 -22.88 16.81 -7.82
C THR A 84 -22.77 17.82 -6.67
N THR A 85 -23.16 17.41 -5.47
CA THR A 85 -23.03 18.22 -4.25
C THR A 85 -22.44 17.33 -3.17
N ALA A 86 -21.34 17.76 -2.57
CA ALA A 86 -20.64 16.98 -1.55
C ALA A 86 -21.55 16.65 -0.36
N GLY A 87 -22.38 17.61 0.06
CA GLY A 87 -23.20 17.47 1.26
C GLY A 87 -22.41 17.69 2.54
N SER A 88 -22.99 17.28 3.65
CA SER A 88 -22.36 17.27 4.96
C SER A 88 -22.41 15.87 5.54
N SER A 89 -21.25 15.25 5.69
CA SER A 89 -21.05 13.96 6.33
C SER A 89 -19.77 14.00 7.16
N PRO A 90 -19.71 13.30 8.28
CA PRO A 90 -18.46 13.16 9.00
C PRO A 90 -17.47 12.35 8.15
N SER A 91 -16.22 12.77 8.17
CA SER A 91 -15.11 11.96 7.63
C SER A 91 -14.74 10.84 8.59
N VAL A 92 -14.13 9.80 8.06
CA VAL A 92 -13.59 8.67 8.84
C VAL A 92 -12.13 8.45 8.47
N THR A 93 -11.36 7.93 9.42
CA THR A 93 -10.00 7.46 9.14
C THR A 93 -10.06 6.12 8.41
N GLY A 94 -9.51 6.09 7.20
CA GLY A 94 -9.19 4.86 6.49
C GLY A 94 -7.72 4.51 6.66
N TYR A 95 -7.38 3.26 6.40
CA TYR A 95 -6.01 2.75 6.46
C TYR A 95 -5.61 2.18 5.10
N TYR A 96 -4.32 2.25 4.80
CA TYR A 96 -3.80 1.69 3.55
C TYR A 96 -2.47 0.99 3.75
N THR A 97 -2.20 0.09 2.81
CA THR A 97 -0.88 -0.49 2.55
C THR A 97 -0.61 -0.40 1.06
N LYS A 98 0.58 0.05 0.69
CA LYS A 98 1.08 0.11 -0.69
C LYS A 98 2.31 -0.77 -0.81
N ILE A 99 2.35 -1.62 -1.84
CA ILE A 99 3.52 -2.44 -2.20
C ILE A 99 3.73 -2.27 -3.70
N GLY A 100 4.78 -1.58 -4.08
CA GLY A 100 4.99 -1.17 -5.46
C GLY A 100 3.77 -0.37 -5.96
N ARG A 101 3.12 -0.84 -7.01
CA ARG A 101 1.93 -0.19 -7.59
C ARG A 101 0.60 -0.62 -6.97
N LEU A 102 0.59 -1.65 -6.15
CA LEU A 102 -0.63 -2.16 -5.53
C LEU A 102 -0.94 -1.40 -4.24
N VAL A 103 -2.09 -0.75 -4.20
CA VAL A 103 -2.63 -0.07 -3.03
C VAL A 103 -3.84 -0.83 -2.54
N THR A 104 -3.86 -1.20 -1.27
CA THR A 104 -5.03 -1.76 -0.58
C THR A 104 -5.51 -0.76 0.46
N VAL A 105 -6.77 -0.39 0.43
CA VAL A 105 -7.39 0.52 1.40
C VAL A 105 -8.54 -0.14 2.12
N THR A 106 -8.71 0.19 3.39
CA THR A 106 -9.85 -0.24 4.22
C THR A 106 -10.56 0.99 4.78
N ILE A 107 -11.88 1.03 4.61
CA ILE A 107 -12.76 2.06 5.17
C ILE A 107 -13.81 1.35 6.01
N THR A 108 -13.91 1.77 7.27
CA THR A 108 -14.97 1.35 8.19
C THR A 108 -15.59 2.61 8.78
N GLN A 109 -16.79 2.96 8.31
CA GLN A 109 -17.56 4.09 8.82
C GLN A 109 -18.91 3.58 9.34
N ASP A 110 -19.15 3.79 10.60
CA ASP A 110 -20.33 3.29 11.30
C ASP A 110 -21.12 4.44 11.91
N ASN A 111 -22.44 4.25 11.98
CA ASN A 111 -23.39 5.16 12.60
C ASN A 111 -23.23 6.64 12.21
N PHE A 112 -23.12 6.92 10.92
CA PHE A 112 -22.95 8.28 10.44
C PHE A 112 -24.23 8.87 9.84
N THR A 113 -24.24 10.19 9.71
CA THR A 113 -25.34 10.95 9.12
C THR A 113 -24.83 11.75 7.92
N SER A 114 -25.56 11.74 6.82
CA SER A 114 -25.34 12.61 5.67
C SER A 114 -26.54 13.52 5.45
N THR A 115 -26.26 14.74 5.04
CA THR A 115 -27.27 15.74 4.68
C THR A 115 -26.86 16.52 3.44
N SER A 116 -27.85 16.87 2.60
CA SER A 116 -27.65 17.75 1.44
C SER A 116 -26.67 17.27 0.38
N ALA A 117 -26.22 16.01 0.43
CA ALA A 117 -25.44 15.42 -0.65
C ALA A 117 -26.34 15.14 -1.87
N ALA A 118 -25.80 15.26 -3.09
CA ALA A 118 -26.52 14.99 -4.32
C ALA A 118 -25.66 14.32 -5.38
N GLY A 119 -26.29 13.52 -6.22
CA GLY A 119 -25.64 12.78 -7.29
C GLY A 119 -25.21 11.38 -6.87
N ASN A 120 -24.21 10.84 -7.53
CA ASN A 120 -23.71 9.48 -7.28
C ASN A 120 -22.86 9.40 -6.02
N LEU A 121 -23.02 8.33 -5.27
CA LEU A 121 -22.26 8.07 -4.05
C LEU A 121 -20.77 7.86 -4.34
N ARG A 122 -19.93 8.60 -3.64
CA ARG A 122 -18.48 8.48 -3.64
C ARG A 122 -17.90 8.50 -2.24
N TYR A 123 -16.75 7.84 -2.08
CA TYR A 123 -15.84 8.05 -0.97
C TYR A 123 -14.57 8.68 -1.51
N THR A 124 -14.30 9.92 -1.13
CA THR A 124 -13.13 10.70 -1.56
C THR A 124 -11.99 10.61 -0.56
N GLY A 125 -10.80 11.04 -0.98
CA GLY A 125 -9.64 11.16 -0.11
C GLY A 125 -8.70 9.94 -0.13
N LEU A 126 -8.78 9.07 -1.16
CA LEU A 126 -7.82 7.98 -1.32
C LEU A 126 -6.38 8.52 -1.31
N PRO A 127 -5.42 7.81 -0.71
CA PRO A 127 -4.04 8.29 -0.53
C PRO A 127 -3.29 8.44 -1.86
N PHE A 128 -3.65 7.62 -2.85
CA PHE A 128 -3.06 7.64 -4.20
C PHE A 128 -4.15 7.64 -5.25
N ALA A 129 -3.91 8.31 -6.35
CA ALA A 129 -4.77 8.20 -7.51
C ALA A 129 -4.63 6.81 -8.15
N ALA A 130 -5.74 6.25 -8.61
CA ALA A 130 -5.68 5.02 -9.39
C ALA A 130 -4.95 5.27 -10.72
N SER A 131 -4.27 4.25 -11.22
CA SER A 131 -3.60 4.32 -12.52
C SER A 131 -4.52 4.86 -13.60
N SER A 132 -3.97 5.68 -14.48
CA SER A 132 -4.67 6.23 -15.64
C SER A 132 -4.97 5.19 -16.72
N ALA A 133 -4.34 4.01 -16.66
CA ALA A 133 -4.59 2.89 -17.56
C ALA A 133 -5.86 2.12 -17.14
N GLY A 134 -6.77 1.92 -18.08
CA GLY A 134 -8.03 1.19 -17.85
C GLY A 134 -9.20 2.10 -17.44
N GLY A 135 -10.36 1.54 -17.16
CA GLY A 135 -11.58 2.29 -16.80
C GLY A 135 -11.92 2.23 -15.31
N TYR A 136 -11.75 1.05 -14.71
CA TYR A 136 -12.04 0.79 -13.30
C TYR A 136 -10.97 -0.11 -12.70
N HIS A 137 -10.59 0.18 -11.47
CA HIS A 137 -9.66 -0.61 -10.69
C HIS A 137 -10.37 -1.18 -9.47
N GLY A 138 -10.12 -2.46 -9.19
CA GLY A 138 -10.75 -3.18 -8.12
C GLY A 138 -12.28 -3.22 -8.26
N ALA A 139 -12.87 -4.30 -7.85
CA ALA A 139 -14.32 -4.40 -7.71
C ALA A 139 -14.59 -5.28 -6.50
N VAL A 140 -15.25 -4.74 -5.49
CA VAL A 140 -15.46 -5.45 -4.22
C VAL A 140 -16.86 -5.19 -3.69
N GLY A 141 -17.43 -6.17 -3.03
CA GLY A 141 -18.67 -6.03 -2.30
C GLY A 141 -18.56 -5.03 -1.15
N VAL A 142 -19.62 -4.30 -0.92
CA VAL A 142 -19.72 -3.33 0.18
C VAL A 142 -20.73 -3.85 1.19
N SER A 143 -20.35 -3.87 2.47
CA SER A 143 -21.32 -4.03 3.55
C SER A 143 -21.86 -2.67 3.95
N SER A 144 -23.15 -2.44 3.73
CA SER A 144 -23.79 -1.16 4.08
C SER A 144 -25.31 -1.29 4.18
N ASN A 145 -25.96 -0.36 4.87
CA ASN A 145 -27.40 -0.17 4.90
C ASN A 145 -27.89 1.02 4.04
N ILE A 146 -27.02 1.54 3.18
CA ILE A 146 -27.29 2.74 2.37
C ILE A 146 -28.33 2.46 1.27
N SER A 147 -28.42 1.22 0.81
CA SER A 147 -29.34 0.81 -0.25
C SER A 147 -29.91 -0.57 0.06
N GLY A 148 -31.14 -0.83 -0.38
CA GLY A 148 -31.75 -2.18 -0.33
C GLY A 148 -31.21 -3.17 -1.36
N THR A 149 -30.16 -2.81 -2.12
CA THR A 149 -29.52 -3.65 -3.13
C THR A 149 -28.06 -3.91 -2.78
N THR A 150 -27.52 -5.01 -3.31
CA THR A 150 -26.08 -5.30 -3.18
C THR A 150 -25.27 -4.21 -3.87
N LEU A 151 -24.30 -3.66 -3.16
CA LEU A 151 -23.43 -2.60 -3.65
C LEU A 151 -22.04 -3.17 -3.99
N VAL A 152 -21.43 -2.54 -4.98
CA VAL A 152 -20.04 -2.77 -5.39
C VAL A 152 -19.29 -1.45 -5.39
N ALA A 153 -18.13 -1.45 -4.75
CA ALA A 153 -17.17 -0.36 -4.81
C ALA A 153 -16.15 -0.60 -5.93
N SER A 154 -15.74 0.45 -6.60
CA SER A 154 -14.64 0.44 -7.57
C SER A 154 -13.93 1.79 -7.57
N VAL A 155 -12.64 1.82 -7.89
CA VAL A 155 -11.90 3.06 -8.10
C VAL A 155 -11.86 3.37 -9.58
N ILE A 156 -12.18 4.59 -9.97
CA ILE A 156 -12.14 5.02 -11.37
C ILE A 156 -10.72 5.42 -11.74
N SER A 157 -10.28 5.01 -12.93
CA SER A 157 -9.00 5.36 -13.52
C SER A 157 -8.68 6.86 -13.39
N GLY A 158 -7.47 7.19 -12.96
CA GLY A 158 -7.00 8.56 -12.79
C GLY A 158 -7.63 9.35 -11.65
N THR A 159 -8.38 8.70 -10.75
CA THR A 159 -9.06 9.40 -9.65
C THR A 159 -8.61 8.91 -8.28
N SER A 160 -8.85 9.74 -7.25
CA SER A 160 -8.60 9.43 -5.84
C SER A 160 -9.90 9.24 -5.06
N TYR A 161 -10.88 8.56 -5.66
CA TYR A 161 -12.14 8.24 -4.97
C TYR A 161 -12.67 6.87 -5.35
N ILE A 162 -13.39 6.28 -4.43
CA ILE A 162 -14.20 5.08 -4.65
C ILE A 162 -15.57 5.52 -5.18
N GLN A 163 -16.00 4.92 -6.27
CA GLN A 163 -17.35 5.05 -6.82
C GLN A 163 -18.17 3.83 -6.45
N VAL A 164 -19.39 4.03 -5.97
CA VAL A 164 -20.29 2.95 -5.57
C VAL A 164 -21.42 2.78 -6.60
N ARG A 165 -21.72 1.53 -6.94
CA ARG A 165 -22.78 1.17 -7.89
C ARG A 165 -23.56 -0.06 -7.40
N ASN A 166 -24.73 -0.30 -7.99
CA ASN A 166 -25.47 -1.54 -7.79
C ASN A 166 -24.75 -2.71 -8.46
N ALA A 167 -24.64 -3.84 -7.79
CA ALA A 167 -23.84 -4.99 -8.25
C ALA A 167 -24.30 -5.54 -9.60
N ASN A 168 -25.60 -5.53 -9.86
CA ASN A 168 -26.21 -6.15 -11.04
C ASN A 168 -26.47 -5.17 -12.20
N THR A 169 -25.97 -3.94 -12.10
CA THR A 169 -26.19 -2.90 -13.12
C THR A 169 -24.95 -2.04 -13.28
N THR A 170 -24.89 -1.28 -14.37
CA THR A 170 -23.86 -0.24 -14.54
C THR A 170 -24.27 1.08 -13.87
N VAL A 171 -25.44 1.12 -13.22
CA VAL A 171 -26.00 2.32 -12.59
C VAL A 171 -25.27 2.60 -11.28
N PHE A 172 -24.76 3.81 -11.15
CA PHE A 172 -24.18 4.30 -9.92
C PHE A 172 -25.27 4.48 -8.86
N THR A 173 -24.96 4.10 -7.62
CA THR A 173 -25.84 4.31 -6.49
C THR A 173 -25.90 5.79 -6.16
N SER A 174 -27.09 6.36 -6.07
CA SER A 174 -27.28 7.73 -5.59
C SER A 174 -26.96 7.82 -4.09
N VAL A 175 -26.49 8.98 -3.66
CA VAL A 175 -26.32 9.26 -2.23
C VAL A 175 -27.67 9.21 -1.51
N VAL A 176 -27.60 8.82 -0.25
CA VAL A 176 -28.73 8.83 0.69
C VAL A 176 -28.40 9.81 1.81
N ASN A 177 -29.36 10.67 2.14
CA ASN A 177 -29.24 11.64 3.22
C ASN A 177 -30.12 11.20 4.39
N THR A 178 -29.52 10.46 5.32
CA THR A 178 -30.18 9.93 6.51
C THR A 178 -29.17 9.74 7.64
N SER A 179 -29.66 9.32 8.80
CA SER A 179 -28.85 8.99 9.96
C SER A 179 -28.74 7.48 10.16
N GLY A 180 -27.77 7.05 10.95
CA GLY A 180 -27.57 5.64 11.29
C GLY A 180 -27.03 4.80 10.15
N MET A 181 -26.36 5.42 9.16
CA MET A 181 -25.75 4.71 8.06
C MET A 181 -24.44 4.05 8.49
N TYR A 182 -24.08 2.97 7.81
CA TYR A 182 -22.76 2.38 7.87
C TYR A 182 -22.25 1.99 6.48
N PHE A 183 -20.91 1.96 6.35
CA PHE A 183 -20.21 1.59 5.12
C PHE A 183 -18.87 0.93 5.46
N LEU A 184 -18.70 -0.30 5.03
CA LEU A 184 -17.48 -1.08 5.23
C LEU A 184 -17.01 -1.63 3.89
N THR A 185 -15.75 -1.40 3.56
CA THR A 185 -15.13 -1.97 2.35
C THR A 185 -13.62 -2.08 2.51
N THR A 186 -13.05 -3.09 1.88
CA THR A 186 -11.61 -3.18 1.63
C THR A 186 -11.43 -3.37 0.14
N ILE A 187 -10.70 -2.48 -0.53
CA ILE A 187 -10.49 -2.51 -1.97
C ILE A 187 -9.02 -2.35 -2.32
N SER A 188 -8.57 -3.12 -3.31
CA SER A 188 -7.24 -2.98 -3.87
C SER A 188 -7.30 -2.39 -5.28
N TYR A 189 -6.37 -1.50 -5.60
CA TYR A 189 -6.27 -0.88 -6.91
C TYR A 189 -4.80 -0.62 -7.26
N MET A 190 -4.53 -0.38 -8.55
CA MET A 190 -3.19 -0.04 -9.02
C MET A 190 -3.04 1.48 -9.10
N THR A 191 -1.86 1.99 -8.78
CA THR A 191 -1.44 3.39 -9.00
C THR A 191 -0.37 3.46 -10.09
N ASP A 192 -0.16 4.63 -10.68
CA ASP A 192 1.00 4.89 -11.52
C ASP A 192 2.25 5.07 -10.62
N LEU A 193 3.43 4.69 -11.14
CA LEU A 193 4.72 4.87 -10.48
C LEU A 193 5.14 6.34 -10.56
#